data_b6e3a9d25e0606e12543e09e5938bd5d
#
_entry.id   b6e3a9d25e0606e12543e09e5938bd5d
#
_cell.length_a   1.000
_cell.length_b   1.000
_cell.length_c   1.000
_cell.angle_alpha   90.00
_cell.angle_beta   90.00
_cell.angle_gamma   90.00
#
_symmetry.space_group_name_H-M   'P 1'
#
loop_
_entity.id
_entity.type
_entity.pdbx_description
1 polymer ?
#
loop_
_entity_poly.entity_id
_entity_poly.type
_entity_poly.pdbx_seq_one_letter_code
_entity_poly.pdbx_strand_id
1 'polypeptide(L)'
;MKVMKFGGTSVGSPERMKNVCQLITRSGQPTFVVLSAMSGTTNSLVEISNYFYKKNIDGAHDIISQLERKYMQHADELFTDQKVNSEIKEFLKERFMFLRSFSKDTFTSFEERIVVAQGEILSTNIVTAYLKQQGVKATLIPALDFMKIDKNQEPDMMHIKKEINEILSRETGYQIYITQGFICKNAYDEIDNLQRGGSDYRSEEHTSE
;
A
#
# COMPACT_ATOMS: atom_id res chain seq x y z
N MET A 1 -12.63 -13.35 12.50
CA MET A 1 -11.37 -12.92 11.84
C MET A 1 -10.83 -11.74 12.62
N LYS A 2 -9.52 -11.73 12.92
CA LYS A 2 -8.86 -10.60 13.60
C LYS A 2 -8.49 -9.54 12.56
N VAL A 3 -8.57 -8.26 12.92
CA VAL A 3 -8.08 -7.14 12.07
C VAL A 3 -6.89 -6.48 12.77
N MET A 4 -5.82 -6.23 12.04
CA MET A 4 -4.63 -5.53 12.53
C MET A 4 -4.23 -4.44 11.55
N LYS A 5 -3.81 -3.27 12.06
CA LYS A 5 -3.33 -2.15 11.26
C LYS A 5 -1.90 -1.80 11.66
N PHE A 6 -1.05 -1.56 10.67
CA PHE A 6 0.34 -1.14 10.87
C PHE A 6 0.65 0.11 10.06
N GLY A 7 1.19 1.11 10.73
CA GLY A 7 1.65 2.35 10.12
C GLY A 7 3.00 2.20 9.41
N GLY A 8 3.39 3.25 8.70
CA GLY A 8 4.59 3.24 7.87
C GLY A 8 5.90 2.99 8.63
N THR A 9 5.99 3.40 9.89
CA THR A 9 7.15 3.11 10.75
C THR A 9 7.29 1.64 11.06
N SER A 10 6.18 0.91 11.18
CA SER A 10 6.18 -0.54 11.45
C SER A 10 6.69 -1.36 10.27
N VAL A 11 6.61 -0.84 9.05
CA VAL A 11 7.06 -1.50 7.83
C VAL A 11 8.22 -0.75 7.14
N GLY A 12 8.85 0.18 7.85
CA GLY A 12 9.86 1.11 7.31
C GLY A 12 11.24 0.52 7.06
N SER A 13 11.52 -0.70 7.47
CA SER A 13 12.79 -1.41 7.21
C SER A 13 12.55 -2.91 7.05
N PRO A 14 13.49 -3.66 6.43
CA PRO A 14 13.40 -5.11 6.31
C PRO A 14 13.21 -5.81 7.66
N GLU A 15 13.94 -5.41 8.67
CA GLU A 15 13.83 -5.96 10.03
C GLU A 15 12.45 -5.72 10.63
N ARG A 16 11.92 -4.51 10.50
CA ARG A 16 10.57 -4.18 11.00
C ARG A 16 9.49 -4.94 10.25
N MET A 17 9.62 -5.12 8.94
CA MET A 17 8.70 -5.97 8.15
C MET A 17 8.73 -7.42 8.65
N LYS A 18 9.91 -7.98 8.90
CA LYS A 18 10.04 -9.33 9.49
C LYS A 18 9.32 -9.42 10.82
N ASN A 19 9.50 -8.43 11.71
CA ASN A 19 8.82 -8.38 13.00
C ASN A 19 7.29 -8.31 12.88
N VAL A 20 6.77 -7.48 11.95
CA VAL A 20 5.33 -7.42 11.66
C VAL A 20 4.84 -8.78 11.16
N CYS A 21 5.55 -9.41 10.22
CA CYS A 21 5.17 -10.73 9.70
C CYS A 21 5.13 -11.81 10.80
N GLN A 22 6.08 -11.81 11.71
CA GLN A 22 6.07 -12.71 12.88
C GLN A 22 4.87 -12.44 13.80
N LEU A 23 4.56 -11.16 14.05
CA LEU A 23 3.47 -10.77 14.92
C LEU A 23 2.10 -11.18 14.35
N ILE A 24 1.84 -10.95 13.06
CA ILE A 24 0.55 -11.26 12.43
C ILE A 24 0.32 -12.77 12.27
N THR A 25 1.38 -13.56 12.17
CA THR A 25 1.28 -15.02 12.01
C THR A 25 1.26 -15.78 13.34
N ARG A 26 1.63 -15.12 14.44
CA ARG A 26 1.80 -15.75 15.76
C ARG A 26 0.56 -16.46 16.29
N SER A 27 -0.63 -15.95 16.01
CA SER A 27 -1.88 -16.50 16.54
C SER A 27 -2.36 -17.76 15.80
N GLY A 28 -1.87 -18.00 14.58
CA GLY A 28 -2.37 -19.05 13.69
C GLY A 28 -3.81 -18.82 13.17
N GLN A 29 -4.49 -17.76 13.63
CA GLN A 29 -5.87 -17.47 13.25
C GLN A 29 -5.92 -16.61 11.98
N PRO A 30 -6.98 -16.75 11.16
CA PRO A 30 -7.18 -15.86 9.99
C PRO A 30 -7.18 -14.40 10.42
N THR A 31 -6.26 -13.61 9.83
CA THR A 31 -6.04 -12.21 10.19
C THR A 31 -6.09 -11.34 8.95
N PHE A 32 -6.89 -10.27 9.01
CA PHE A 32 -6.95 -9.22 8.00
C PHE A 32 -6.01 -8.09 8.41
N VAL A 33 -5.04 -7.76 7.56
CA VAL A 33 -3.96 -6.84 7.88
C VAL A 33 -3.99 -5.64 6.95
N VAL A 34 -4.10 -4.46 7.53
CA VAL A 34 -4.08 -3.18 6.82
C VAL A 34 -2.69 -2.57 6.97
N LEU A 35 -2.03 -2.30 5.85
CA LEU A 35 -0.68 -1.74 5.83
C LEU A 35 -0.65 -0.36 5.17
N SER A 36 0.15 0.52 5.74
CA SER A 36 0.54 1.79 5.13
C SER A 36 1.77 1.64 4.23
N ALA A 37 2.08 2.69 3.47
CA ALA A 37 3.35 2.81 2.77
C ALA A 37 4.53 2.75 3.74
N MET A 38 5.70 2.31 3.27
CA MET A 38 6.94 2.39 4.05
C MET A 38 7.25 3.83 4.47
N SER A 39 7.83 3.97 5.67
CA SER A 39 8.22 5.28 6.22
C SER A 39 9.01 6.12 5.20
N GLY A 40 8.58 7.37 5.04
CA GLY A 40 9.17 8.34 4.10
C GLY A 40 8.70 8.20 2.65
N THR A 41 8.10 7.09 2.24
CA THR A 41 7.66 6.88 0.85
C THR A 41 6.58 7.87 0.42
N THR A 42 5.57 8.09 1.26
CA THR A 42 4.50 9.06 0.94
C THR A 42 5.05 10.47 0.74
N ASN A 43 6.01 10.90 1.57
CA ASN A 43 6.65 12.20 1.41
C ASN A 43 7.42 12.30 0.09
N SER A 44 8.17 11.26 -0.29
CA SER A 44 8.86 11.21 -1.58
C SER A 44 7.88 11.26 -2.76
N LEU A 45 6.75 10.55 -2.68
CA LEU A 45 5.72 10.56 -3.74
C LEU A 45 5.03 11.91 -3.87
N VAL A 46 4.76 12.60 -2.76
CA VAL A 46 4.26 14.00 -2.77
C VAL A 46 5.30 14.94 -3.37
N GLU A 47 6.58 14.77 -3.05
CA GLU A 47 7.66 15.57 -3.63
C GLU A 47 7.78 15.35 -5.14
N ILE A 48 7.70 14.10 -5.61
CA ILE A 48 7.64 13.74 -7.04
C ILE A 48 6.46 14.47 -7.73
N SER A 49 5.28 14.43 -7.11
CA SER A 49 4.09 15.13 -7.62
C SER A 49 4.32 16.64 -7.73
N ASN A 50 4.95 17.24 -6.73
CA ASN A 50 5.28 18.67 -6.73
C ASN A 50 6.25 19.05 -7.87
N TYR A 51 7.21 18.17 -8.19
CA TYR A 51 8.10 18.37 -9.34
C TYR A 51 7.33 18.26 -10.67
N PHE A 52 6.41 17.32 -10.82
CA PHE A 52 5.55 17.20 -12.02
C PHE A 52 4.65 18.43 -12.19
N TYR A 53 4.02 18.94 -11.13
CA TYR A 53 3.25 20.19 -11.19
C TYR A 53 4.07 21.37 -11.70
N LYS A 54 5.34 21.45 -11.31
CA LYS A 54 6.29 22.49 -11.74
C LYS A 54 6.91 22.21 -13.10
N LYS A 55 6.54 21.11 -13.76
CA LYS A 55 7.16 20.63 -15.01
C LYS A 55 8.68 20.42 -14.90
N ASN A 56 9.17 20.18 -13.70
CA ASN A 56 10.58 19.84 -13.45
C ASN A 56 10.73 18.31 -13.51
N ILE A 57 10.82 17.78 -14.72
CA ILE A 57 10.88 16.34 -14.99
C ILE A 57 12.17 15.73 -14.42
N ASP A 58 13.30 16.42 -14.55
CA ASP A 58 14.58 15.93 -14.05
C ASP A 58 14.56 15.79 -12.52
N GLY A 59 14.03 16.79 -11.81
CA GLY A 59 13.86 16.71 -10.36
C GLY A 59 12.93 15.55 -9.93
N ALA A 60 11.82 15.35 -10.65
CA ALA A 60 10.94 14.19 -10.39
C ALA A 60 11.68 12.87 -10.58
N HIS A 61 12.41 12.71 -11.70
CA HIS A 61 13.15 11.50 -12.01
C HIS A 61 14.28 11.22 -11.03
N ASP A 62 14.93 12.26 -10.48
CA ASP A 62 15.94 12.10 -9.45
C ASP A 62 15.36 11.49 -8.16
N ILE A 63 14.22 12.02 -7.69
CA ILE A 63 13.57 11.47 -6.49
C ILE A 63 13.03 10.06 -6.76
N ILE A 64 12.44 9.80 -7.93
CA ILE A 64 12.00 8.46 -8.34
C ILE A 64 13.17 7.48 -8.29
N SER A 65 14.34 7.87 -8.83
CA SER A 65 15.53 7.02 -8.86
C SER A 65 16.12 6.76 -7.46
N GLN A 66 16.06 7.74 -6.57
CA GLN A 66 16.47 7.56 -5.17
C GLN A 66 15.52 6.58 -4.46
N LEU A 67 14.22 6.73 -4.65
CA LEU A 67 13.22 5.86 -4.04
C LEU A 67 13.34 4.43 -4.59
N GLU A 68 13.53 4.26 -5.91
CA GLU A 68 13.74 2.96 -6.54
C GLU A 68 14.95 2.23 -5.96
N ARG A 69 16.10 2.90 -5.83
CA ARG A 69 17.31 2.32 -5.21
C ARG A 69 17.04 1.85 -3.79
N LYS A 70 16.33 2.65 -2.99
CA LYS A 70 15.94 2.28 -1.62
C LYS A 70 15.11 0.99 -1.61
N TYR A 71 14.12 0.88 -2.50
CA TYR A 71 13.25 -0.30 -2.57
C TYR A 71 13.98 -1.54 -3.10
N MET A 72 14.90 -1.38 -4.07
CA MET A 72 15.73 -2.48 -4.57
C MET A 72 16.66 -3.03 -3.48
N GLN A 73 17.32 -2.14 -2.72
CA GLN A 73 18.13 -2.54 -1.57
C GLN A 73 17.28 -3.24 -0.50
N HIS A 74 16.10 -2.71 -0.21
CA HIS A 74 15.16 -3.30 0.75
C HIS A 74 14.76 -4.73 0.34
N ALA A 75 14.51 -4.96 -0.96
CA ALA A 75 14.23 -6.30 -1.48
C ALA A 75 15.43 -7.23 -1.30
N ASP A 76 16.66 -6.78 -1.58
CA ASP A 76 17.88 -7.60 -1.41
C ASP A 76 18.12 -8.00 0.06
N GLU A 77 17.78 -7.14 1.00
CA GLU A 77 17.92 -7.43 2.44
C GLU A 77 16.78 -8.30 3.00
N LEU A 78 15.60 -8.26 2.37
CA LEU A 78 14.40 -8.96 2.83
C LEU A 78 14.28 -10.38 2.28
N PHE A 79 14.54 -10.55 0.98
CA PHE A 79 14.32 -11.81 0.27
C PHE A 79 15.59 -12.65 0.18
N THR A 80 15.51 -13.89 0.68
CA THR A 80 16.60 -14.87 0.60
C THR A 80 16.44 -15.84 -0.58
N ASP A 81 15.20 -16.03 -1.05
CA ASP A 81 14.92 -16.81 -2.27
C ASP A 81 15.18 -15.92 -3.50
N GLN A 82 16.12 -16.36 -4.35
CA GLN A 82 16.53 -15.60 -5.53
C GLN A 82 15.40 -15.42 -6.57
N LYS A 83 14.51 -16.40 -6.70
CA LYS A 83 13.37 -16.32 -7.62
C LYS A 83 12.39 -15.27 -7.12
N VAL A 84 12.01 -15.33 -5.87
CA VAL A 84 11.08 -14.35 -5.24
C VAL A 84 11.69 -12.95 -5.27
N ASN A 85 12.97 -12.80 -4.96
CA ASN A 85 13.67 -11.52 -5.06
C ASN A 85 13.63 -10.96 -6.49
N SER A 86 13.90 -11.80 -7.50
CA SER A 86 13.85 -11.39 -8.90
C SER A 86 12.45 -10.95 -9.32
N GLU A 87 11.42 -11.71 -8.96
CA GLU A 87 10.01 -11.37 -9.25
C GLU A 87 9.59 -10.04 -8.61
N ILE A 88 9.97 -9.82 -7.35
CA ILE A 88 9.70 -8.54 -6.67
C ILE A 88 10.46 -7.39 -7.30
N LYS A 89 11.72 -7.57 -7.66
CA LYS A 89 12.48 -6.52 -8.34
C LYS A 89 11.90 -6.16 -9.71
N GLU A 90 11.38 -7.13 -10.45
CA GLU A 90 10.70 -6.85 -11.71
C GLU A 90 9.42 -6.05 -11.48
N PHE A 91 8.58 -6.45 -10.53
CA PHE A 91 7.41 -5.67 -10.10
C PHE A 91 7.80 -4.24 -9.70
N LEU A 92 8.86 -4.06 -8.90
CA LEU A 92 9.34 -2.74 -8.49
C LEU A 92 9.73 -1.89 -9.70
N LYS A 93 10.51 -2.43 -10.65
CA LYS A 93 10.89 -1.74 -11.89
C LYS A 93 9.66 -1.26 -12.67
N GLU A 94 8.66 -2.12 -12.83
CA GLU A 94 7.41 -1.75 -13.52
C GLU A 94 6.71 -0.57 -12.83
N ARG A 95 6.63 -0.59 -11.49
CA ARG A 95 6.01 0.51 -10.71
C ARG A 95 6.81 1.80 -10.83
N PHE A 96 8.13 1.76 -10.78
CA PHE A 96 8.96 2.95 -10.95
C PHE A 96 9.00 3.46 -12.39
N MET A 97 8.92 2.59 -13.39
CA MET A 97 8.66 3.00 -14.79
C MET A 97 7.30 3.69 -14.94
N PHE A 98 6.26 3.15 -14.32
CA PHE A 98 4.94 3.78 -14.30
C PHE A 98 4.99 5.18 -13.69
N LEU A 99 5.68 5.38 -12.56
CA LEU A 99 5.87 6.72 -12.00
C LEU A 99 6.57 7.68 -12.97
N ARG A 100 7.56 7.23 -13.73
CA ARG A 100 8.24 8.04 -14.75
C ARG A 100 7.34 8.40 -15.93
N SER A 101 6.31 7.62 -16.23
CA SER A 101 5.42 7.86 -17.37
C SER A 101 4.60 9.15 -17.24
N PHE A 102 4.35 9.63 -16.02
CA PHE A 102 3.65 10.90 -15.78
C PHE A 102 4.40 12.14 -16.29
N SER A 103 5.66 12.00 -16.69
CA SER A 103 6.44 13.08 -17.33
C SER A 103 5.88 13.53 -18.69
N LYS A 104 5.01 12.75 -19.32
CA LYS A 104 4.55 12.97 -20.70
C LYS A 104 3.25 13.74 -20.80
N ASP A 105 2.45 13.81 -19.74
CA ASP A 105 1.09 14.31 -19.74
C ASP A 105 0.92 15.55 -18.84
N THR A 106 -0.26 16.15 -18.91
CA THR A 106 -0.65 17.21 -17.96
C THR A 106 -0.85 16.55 -16.59
N PHE A 107 -0.14 17.05 -15.59
CA PHE A 107 -0.22 16.54 -14.23
C PHE A 107 -1.23 17.34 -13.40
N THR A 108 -2.22 16.65 -12.87
CA THR A 108 -3.32 17.22 -12.08
C THR A 108 -3.45 16.50 -10.73
N SER A 109 -4.41 16.92 -9.92
CA SER A 109 -4.73 16.25 -8.66
C SER A 109 -5.20 14.80 -8.87
N PHE A 110 -5.68 14.46 -10.07
CA PHE A 110 -6.04 13.08 -10.41
C PHE A 110 -4.78 12.19 -10.49
N GLU A 111 -3.76 12.63 -11.24
CA GLU A 111 -2.48 11.91 -11.34
C GLU A 111 -1.74 11.87 -10.00
N GLU A 112 -1.81 12.94 -9.21
CA GLU A 112 -1.22 12.98 -7.87
C GLU A 112 -1.77 11.87 -6.98
N ARG A 113 -3.09 11.66 -6.97
CA ARG A 113 -3.70 10.56 -6.19
C ARG A 113 -3.20 9.19 -6.62
N ILE A 114 -3.02 8.97 -7.91
CA ILE A 114 -2.48 7.72 -8.46
C ILE A 114 -1.02 7.54 -8.06
N VAL A 115 -0.21 8.60 -8.12
CA VAL A 115 1.20 8.59 -7.71
C VAL A 115 1.32 8.26 -6.23
N VAL A 116 0.57 8.93 -5.37
CA VAL A 116 0.62 8.71 -3.91
C VAL A 116 0.15 7.30 -3.53
N ALA A 117 -0.84 6.75 -4.25
CA ALA A 117 -1.32 5.38 -4.05
C ALA A 117 -0.21 4.32 -4.24
N GLN A 118 0.82 4.59 -5.05
CA GLN A 118 1.90 3.63 -5.28
C GLN A 118 2.65 3.25 -3.99
N GLY A 119 2.70 4.12 -2.99
CA GLY A 119 3.39 3.83 -1.73
C GLY A 119 2.84 2.59 -1.01
N GLU A 120 1.53 2.47 -0.90
CA GLU A 120 0.91 1.30 -0.27
C GLU A 120 0.85 0.09 -1.21
N ILE A 121 0.74 0.31 -2.52
CA ILE A 121 0.84 -0.77 -3.50
C ILE A 121 2.22 -1.45 -3.39
N LEU A 122 3.29 -0.67 -3.29
CA LEU A 122 4.65 -1.20 -3.13
C LEU A 122 4.79 -2.00 -1.83
N SER A 123 4.44 -1.42 -0.68
CA SER A 123 4.62 -2.05 0.63
C SER A 123 3.81 -3.33 0.80
N THR A 124 2.54 -3.33 0.38
CA THR A 124 1.66 -4.49 0.53
C THR A 124 2.06 -5.66 -0.35
N ASN A 125 2.54 -5.41 -1.57
CA ASN A 125 3.08 -6.46 -2.44
C ASN A 125 4.36 -7.09 -1.87
N ILE A 126 5.28 -6.27 -1.35
CA ILE A 126 6.52 -6.75 -0.72
C ILE A 126 6.20 -7.63 0.50
N VAL A 127 5.34 -7.17 1.40
CA VAL A 127 4.97 -7.95 2.60
C VAL A 127 4.27 -9.26 2.23
N THR A 128 3.36 -9.22 1.24
CA THR A 128 2.67 -10.43 0.78
C THR A 128 3.64 -11.45 0.18
N ALA A 129 4.59 -11.00 -0.65
CA ALA A 129 5.62 -11.88 -1.22
C ALA A 129 6.53 -12.47 -0.13
N TYR A 130 6.92 -11.66 0.86
CA TYR A 130 7.73 -12.14 1.98
C TYR A 130 7.00 -13.21 2.81
N LEU A 131 5.73 -13.01 3.13
CA LEU A 131 4.92 -14.02 3.83
C LEU A 131 4.85 -15.33 3.05
N LYS A 132 4.64 -15.26 1.73
CA LYS A 132 4.63 -16.44 0.85
C LYS A 132 5.98 -17.16 0.85
N GLN A 133 7.10 -16.42 0.80
CA GLN A 133 8.44 -16.99 0.91
C GLN A 133 8.63 -17.73 2.25
N GLN A 134 8.00 -17.26 3.33
CA GLN A 134 8.03 -17.93 4.64
C GLN A 134 7.04 -19.11 4.73
N GLY A 135 6.40 -19.50 3.64
CA GLY A 135 5.42 -20.61 3.63
C GLY A 135 4.06 -20.26 4.23
N VAL A 136 3.80 -18.98 4.49
CA VAL A 136 2.52 -18.52 5.02
C VAL A 136 1.49 -18.43 3.89
N LYS A 137 0.29 -18.97 4.11
CA LYS A 137 -0.85 -18.81 3.20
C LYS A 137 -1.36 -17.38 3.29
N ALA A 138 -0.78 -16.50 2.49
CA ALA A 138 -1.12 -15.08 2.44
C ALA A 138 -1.65 -14.69 1.05
N THR A 139 -2.62 -13.77 1.03
CA THR A 139 -3.14 -13.14 -0.19
C THR A 139 -3.22 -11.63 -0.03
N LEU A 140 -3.08 -10.91 -1.16
CA LEU A 140 -3.32 -9.48 -1.25
C LEU A 140 -4.73 -9.26 -1.76
N ILE A 141 -5.52 -8.50 -1.01
CA ILE A 141 -6.82 -7.98 -1.44
C ILE A 141 -6.64 -6.50 -1.72
N PRO A 142 -6.63 -6.07 -3.00
CA PRO A 142 -6.47 -4.66 -3.32
C PRO A 142 -7.60 -3.82 -2.72
N ALA A 143 -7.26 -2.73 -2.05
CA ALA A 143 -8.27 -1.83 -1.47
C ALA A 143 -9.23 -1.28 -2.54
N LEU A 144 -8.75 -1.08 -3.76
CA LEU A 144 -9.58 -0.63 -4.89
C LEU A 144 -10.71 -1.59 -5.27
N ASP A 145 -10.66 -2.84 -4.81
CA ASP A 145 -11.71 -3.82 -5.11
C ASP A 145 -12.91 -3.71 -4.16
N PHE A 146 -12.74 -3.04 -3.00
CA PHE A 146 -13.82 -2.93 -2.02
C PHE A 146 -13.94 -1.56 -1.32
N MET A 147 -12.85 -0.79 -1.23
CA MET A 147 -12.86 0.53 -0.56
C MET A 147 -13.42 1.60 -1.48
N LYS A 148 -14.53 2.21 -1.07
CA LYS A 148 -15.17 3.31 -1.79
C LYS A 148 -15.63 4.39 -0.82
N ILE A 149 -15.50 5.66 -1.27
CA ILE A 149 -16.06 6.82 -0.59
C ILE A 149 -17.19 7.42 -1.43
N ASP A 150 -18.16 8.02 -0.76
CA ASP A 150 -19.28 8.69 -1.39
C ASP A 150 -18.92 10.12 -1.85
N LYS A 151 -19.92 10.87 -2.33
CA LYS A 151 -19.74 12.27 -2.77
C LYS A 151 -19.38 13.23 -1.64
N ASN A 152 -19.62 12.87 -0.39
CA ASN A 152 -19.25 13.65 0.79
C ASN A 152 -17.86 13.26 1.32
N GLN A 153 -17.13 12.38 0.60
CA GLN A 153 -15.83 11.81 0.99
C GLN A 153 -15.90 10.91 2.24
N GLU A 154 -17.10 10.42 2.57
CA GLU A 154 -17.31 9.47 3.66
C GLU A 154 -17.28 8.02 3.13
N PRO A 155 -16.79 7.04 3.94
CA PRO A 155 -16.78 5.64 3.54
C PRO A 155 -18.18 5.12 3.20
N ASP A 156 -18.36 4.58 1.99
CA ASP A 156 -19.59 3.89 1.61
C ASP A 156 -19.64 2.50 2.27
N MET A 157 -20.13 2.49 3.50
CA MET A 157 -20.16 1.27 4.34
C MET A 157 -21.01 0.15 3.76
N MET A 158 -22.06 0.46 2.97
CA MET A 158 -22.89 -0.57 2.33
C MET A 158 -22.11 -1.26 1.20
N HIS A 159 -21.47 -0.47 0.35
CA HIS A 159 -20.60 -0.97 -0.71
C HIS A 159 -19.44 -1.78 -0.15
N ILE A 160 -18.68 -1.19 0.80
CA ILE A 160 -17.51 -1.83 1.41
C ILE A 160 -17.88 -3.18 2.02
N LYS A 161 -18.97 -3.24 2.80
CA LYS A 161 -19.41 -4.48 3.45
C LYS A 161 -19.81 -5.55 2.44
N LYS A 162 -20.50 -5.16 1.38
CA LYS A 162 -20.93 -6.07 0.31
C LYS A 162 -19.71 -6.67 -0.39
N GLU A 163 -18.84 -5.81 -0.93
CA GLU A 163 -17.71 -6.23 -1.74
C GLU A 163 -16.70 -7.06 -0.93
N ILE A 164 -16.35 -6.64 0.30
CA ILE A 164 -15.40 -7.39 1.12
C ILE A 164 -15.95 -8.79 1.51
N ASN A 165 -17.25 -8.91 1.77
CA ASN A 165 -17.85 -10.21 2.06
C ASN A 165 -17.83 -11.13 0.83
N GLU A 166 -18.11 -10.61 -0.35
CA GLU A 166 -18.01 -11.35 -1.60
C GLU A 166 -16.58 -11.82 -1.88
N ILE A 167 -15.59 -10.94 -1.69
CA ILE A 167 -14.18 -11.28 -1.85
C ILE A 167 -13.77 -12.38 -0.86
N LEU A 168 -14.06 -12.21 0.42
CA LEU A 168 -13.70 -13.18 1.46
C LEU A 168 -14.41 -14.53 1.29
N SER A 169 -15.58 -14.57 0.67
CA SER A 169 -16.26 -15.82 0.36
C SER A 169 -15.58 -16.63 -0.75
N ARG A 170 -14.88 -15.95 -1.66
CA ARG A 170 -14.12 -16.56 -2.76
C ARG A 170 -12.67 -16.85 -2.37
N GLU A 171 -12.04 -15.92 -1.67
CA GLU A 171 -10.66 -16.01 -1.20
C GLU A 171 -10.59 -16.78 0.12
N THR A 172 -10.84 -18.09 0.08
CA THR A 172 -10.85 -18.95 1.28
C THR A 172 -9.53 -19.69 1.48
N GLY A 173 -9.26 -20.11 2.71
CA GLY A 173 -8.11 -20.96 3.03
C GLY A 173 -6.79 -20.20 3.26
N TYR A 174 -6.81 -18.88 3.26
CA TYR A 174 -5.66 -18.06 3.63
C TYR A 174 -5.64 -17.81 5.15
N GLN A 175 -4.42 -17.73 5.67
CA GLN A 175 -4.19 -17.33 7.05
C GLN A 175 -4.10 -15.82 7.19
N ILE A 176 -3.48 -15.15 6.21
CA ILE A 176 -3.26 -13.70 6.22
C ILE A 176 -3.84 -13.07 4.95
N TYR A 177 -4.65 -12.05 5.15
CA TYR A 177 -5.21 -11.21 4.10
C TYR A 177 -4.60 -9.81 4.25
N ILE A 178 -3.85 -9.36 3.23
CA ILE A 178 -3.19 -8.04 3.24
C ILE A 178 -3.99 -7.06 2.40
N THR A 179 -4.12 -5.82 2.84
CA THR A 179 -4.69 -4.72 2.05
C THR A 179 -4.03 -3.38 2.35
N GLN A 180 -4.32 -2.38 1.51
CA GLN A 180 -3.89 -0.99 1.67
C GLN A 180 -4.85 -0.26 2.63
N GLY A 181 -4.32 0.73 3.37
CA GLY A 181 -5.10 1.46 4.39
C GLY A 181 -5.58 2.84 3.95
N PHE A 182 -5.01 3.40 2.89
CA PHE A 182 -5.24 4.78 2.48
C PHE A 182 -5.92 4.90 1.11
N ILE A 183 -5.74 3.91 0.23
CA ILE A 183 -6.25 3.90 -1.14
C ILE A 183 -7.75 3.56 -1.14
N CYS A 184 -8.52 4.25 -1.96
CA CYS A 184 -9.93 3.97 -2.19
C CYS A 184 -10.36 4.38 -3.60
N LYS A 185 -11.60 4.07 -3.98
CA LYS A 185 -12.30 4.69 -5.10
C LYS A 185 -13.18 5.83 -4.59
N ASN A 186 -13.31 6.88 -5.37
CA ASN A 186 -14.31 7.92 -5.12
C ASN A 186 -15.70 7.52 -5.67
N ALA A 187 -16.67 8.41 -5.55
CA ALA A 187 -18.05 8.18 -6.04
C ALA A 187 -18.14 7.97 -7.56
N TYR A 188 -17.09 8.31 -8.30
CA TYR A 188 -17.00 8.19 -9.77
C TYR A 188 -16.13 7.00 -10.21
N ASP A 189 -15.79 6.09 -9.27
CA ASP A 189 -14.91 4.94 -9.48
C ASP A 189 -13.47 5.28 -9.87
N GLU A 190 -13.03 6.51 -9.64
CA GLU A 190 -11.66 6.94 -9.82
C GLU A 190 -10.82 6.63 -8.56
N ILE A 191 -9.51 6.41 -8.77
CA ILE A 191 -8.57 6.26 -7.65
C ILE A 191 -8.55 7.55 -6.81
N ASP A 192 -8.73 7.38 -5.53
CA ASP A 192 -8.66 8.43 -4.54
C ASP A 192 -7.93 7.94 -3.28
N ASN A 193 -7.67 8.86 -2.39
CA ASN A 193 -6.99 8.58 -1.13
C ASN A 193 -7.87 9.13 0.00
N LEU A 194 -8.01 8.35 1.06
CA LEU A 194 -8.66 8.82 2.28
C LEU A 194 -7.92 10.05 2.82
N GLN A 195 -8.65 11.05 3.28
CA GLN A 195 -8.02 12.24 3.85
C GLN A 195 -7.13 11.88 5.03
N ARG A 196 -5.97 12.54 5.16
CA ARG A 196 -5.09 12.39 6.33
C ARG A 196 -5.88 12.77 7.58
N GLY A 197 -5.97 11.86 8.55
CA GLY A 197 -6.78 12.01 9.76
C GLY A 197 -7.96 11.05 9.84
N GLY A 198 -8.43 10.49 8.74
CA GLY A 198 -9.52 9.49 8.76
C GLY A 198 -9.15 8.20 9.50
N SER A 199 -7.85 7.90 9.65
CA SER A 199 -7.37 6.78 10.45
C SER A 199 -7.00 7.18 11.89
N ASP A 200 -6.68 8.46 12.14
CA ASP A 200 -6.28 8.96 13.44
C ASP A 200 -7.50 9.46 14.25
N TYR A 201 -8.53 9.97 13.58
CA TYR A 201 -9.80 10.33 14.23
C TYR A 201 -10.50 9.15 14.93
N ARG A 202 -10.30 7.91 14.45
CA ARG A 202 -10.87 6.73 15.13
C ARG A 202 -10.07 6.24 16.33
N SER A 203 -8.82 6.65 16.48
CA SER A 203 -8.01 6.32 17.66
C SER A 203 -8.21 7.30 18.81
N GLU A 204 -8.63 8.55 18.56
CA GLU A 204 -8.90 9.56 19.59
C GLU A 204 -10.29 9.42 20.21
N GLU A 205 -11.30 8.91 19.48
CA GLU A 205 -12.64 8.67 20.04
C GLU A 205 -12.71 7.49 21.02
N HIS A 206 -11.67 6.65 21.10
CA HIS A 206 -11.63 5.52 22.05
C HIS A 206 -10.75 5.75 23.28
N THR A 207 -10.20 6.95 23.48
CA THR A 207 -9.38 7.29 24.66
C THR A 207 -10.02 8.33 25.60
N SER A 208 -11.30 8.63 25.42
CA SER A 208 -12.06 9.47 26.35
C SER A 208 -13.21 8.68 27.02
N GLU A 209 -12.84 7.67 27.82
CA GLU A 209 -13.59 7.20 29.00
C GLU A 209 -12.62 6.64 30.04
#